data_caee3048f1e99b67df0445b6904b948b
#
_entry.id   caee3048f1e99b67df0445b6904b948b
#
_cell.length_a   1.000
_cell.length_b   1.000
_cell.length_c   1.000
_cell.angle_alpha   90.00
_cell.angle_beta   90.00
_cell.angle_gamma   90.00
#
_symmetry.space_group_name_H-M   'P 1'
#
loop_
_entity.id
_entity.type
_entity.pdbx_description
1 polymer ?
#
loop_
_entity_poly.entity_id
_entity_poly.type
_entity_poly.pdbx_seq_one_letter_code
_entity_poly.pdbx_strand_id
1 'polypeptide(L)'
;MIKLNDRVQVKGTDMRGTVVQVVNDKVVDVKYDNGVLAYTMCCELELLPVDKKIIRIKYFDDAKKLEKISKGDWIDLYANKDMFIPEGSRAMIPLGVAMELPEGFEAHLAPRSSTFKTWGIIQTNHVGVIDHSYCGDNDQWHMPVYCLMGKDEIREVTGRMVKGTHIHKGDKIAQFRIMEIQPRIEFEEVEVLGNADRCGFGSTGTK
;
A
#
# COMPACT_ATOMS: atom_id res chain seq x y z
N MET A 1 2.09 -7.49 27.44
CA MET A 1 0.88 -6.67 27.68
C MET A 1 0.00 -6.79 26.44
N ILE A 2 -1.25 -7.19 26.62
CA ILE A 2 -2.22 -7.37 25.53
C ILE A 2 -2.69 -5.99 25.04
N LYS A 3 -2.83 -5.85 23.71
CA LYS A 3 -3.17 -4.58 23.04
C LYS A 3 -4.39 -4.75 22.15
N LEU A 4 -4.98 -3.64 21.72
CA LEU A 4 -6.02 -3.61 20.69
C LEU A 4 -5.52 -4.31 19.41
N ASN A 5 -6.38 -5.11 18.80
CA ASN A 5 -6.13 -5.94 17.62
C ASN A 5 -5.15 -7.12 17.83
N ASP A 6 -4.70 -7.39 19.03
CA ASP A 6 -3.94 -8.62 19.29
C ASP A 6 -4.83 -9.86 19.06
N ARG A 7 -4.27 -10.87 18.42
CA ARG A 7 -4.88 -12.20 18.35
C ARG A 7 -4.54 -12.96 19.60
N VAL A 8 -5.55 -13.53 20.24
CA VAL A 8 -5.43 -14.20 21.52
C VAL A 8 -6.13 -15.55 21.51
N GLN A 9 -5.69 -16.43 22.39
CA GLN A 9 -6.33 -17.70 22.68
C GLN A 9 -6.59 -17.80 24.17
N VAL A 10 -7.74 -18.35 24.57
CA VAL A 10 -8.00 -18.65 25.97
C VAL A 10 -7.13 -19.84 26.38
N LYS A 11 -6.33 -19.67 27.43
CA LYS A 11 -5.38 -20.67 27.89
C LYS A 11 -6.04 -22.02 28.13
N GLY A 12 -5.44 -23.08 27.61
CA GLY A 12 -5.93 -24.46 27.77
C GLY A 12 -7.16 -24.78 26.95
N THR A 13 -7.53 -23.95 25.97
CA THR A 13 -8.67 -24.18 25.07
C THR A 13 -8.30 -23.86 23.62
N ASP A 14 -9.15 -24.20 22.67
CA ASP A 14 -9.02 -23.80 21.26
C ASP A 14 -9.78 -22.50 20.93
N MET A 15 -10.32 -21.82 21.95
CA MET A 15 -11.05 -20.57 21.75
C MET A 15 -10.09 -19.42 21.40
N ARG A 16 -10.20 -18.92 20.17
CA ARG A 16 -9.40 -17.83 19.63
C ARG A 16 -10.26 -16.62 19.35
N GLY A 17 -9.65 -15.45 19.41
CA GLY A 17 -10.35 -14.20 19.13
C GLY A 17 -9.39 -13.05 18.89
N THR A 18 -9.98 -11.88 18.65
CA THR A 18 -9.26 -10.62 18.48
C THR A 18 -9.68 -9.65 19.58
N VAL A 19 -8.71 -8.97 20.19
CA VAL A 19 -8.96 -7.92 21.17
C VAL A 19 -9.56 -6.71 20.45
N VAL A 20 -10.81 -6.39 20.76
CA VAL A 20 -11.54 -5.26 20.13
C VAL A 20 -11.59 -4.03 21.03
N GLN A 21 -11.33 -4.17 22.31
CA GLN A 21 -11.19 -3.07 23.25
C GLN A 21 -10.25 -3.44 24.41
N VAL A 22 -9.42 -2.51 24.83
CA VAL A 22 -8.65 -2.62 26.08
C VAL A 22 -9.36 -1.78 27.12
N VAL A 23 -9.99 -2.44 28.08
CA VAL A 23 -10.75 -1.78 29.14
C VAL A 23 -9.80 -1.23 30.22
N ASN A 24 -8.83 -2.04 30.62
CA ASN A 24 -7.73 -1.67 31.54
C ASN A 24 -6.57 -2.68 31.40
N ASP A 25 -5.59 -2.59 32.27
CA ASP A 25 -4.41 -3.45 32.28
C ASP A 25 -4.69 -4.93 32.59
N LYS A 26 -5.88 -5.24 33.08
CA LYS A 26 -6.29 -6.60 33.49
C LYS A 26 -7.42 -7.20 32.66
N VAL A 27 -8.18 -6.36 31.96
CA VAL A 27 -9.41 -6.79 31.25
C VAL A 27 -9.45 -6.21 29.85
N VAL A 28 -9.81 -7.06 28.90
CA VAL A 28 -10.02 -6.74 27.49
C VAL A 28 -11.35 -7.30 27.00
N ASP A 29 -11.94 -6.66 25.99
CA ASP A 29 -13.02 -7.25 25.21
C ASP A 29 -12.43 -8.03 24.06
N VAL A 30 -12.81 -9.30 23.97
CA VAL A 30 -12.40 -10.20 22.89
C VAL A 30 -13.62 -10.56 22.05
N LYS A 31 -13.52 -10.31 20.75
CA LYS A 31 -14.44 -10.88 19.77
C LYS A 31 -13.88 -12.22 19.34
N TYR A 32 -14.49 -13.30 19.82
CA TYR A 32 -14.10 -14.66 19.49
C TYR A 32 -14.49 -15.03 18.04
N ASP A 33 -13.78 -15.99 17.46
CA ASP A 33 -13.98 -16.40 16.07
C ASP A 33 -15.37 -17.07 15.84
N ASN A 34 -16.01 -17.54 16.90
CA ASN A 34 -17.40 -18.03 16.88
C ASN A 34 -18.45 -16.90 16.93
N GLY A 35 -18.02 -15.64 16.89
CA GLY A 35 -18.89 -14.45 16.89
C GLY A 35 -19.24 -13.91 18.28
N VAL A 36 -18.88 -14.60 19.35
CA VAL A 36 -19.15 -14.13 20.72
C VAL A 36 -18.23 -12.97 21.07
N LEU A 37 -18.80 -11.93 21.69
CA LEU A 37 -18.06 -10.82 22.30
C LEU A 37 -18.12 -11.01 23.83
N ALA A 38 -16.97 -11.03 24.49
CA ALA A 38 -16.91 -11.20 25.94
C ALA A 38 -15.78 -10.40 26.59
N TYR A 39 -16.03 -9.94 27.79
CA TYR A 39 -15.03 -9.43 28.72
C TYR A 39 -14.15 -10.59 29.18
N THR A 40 -12.85 -10.47 28.98
CA THR A 40 -11.92 -11.56 29.31
C THR A 40 -10.76 -11.00 30.13
N MET A 41 -10.37 -11.72 31.17
CA MET A 41 -9.20 -11.35 31.96
C MET A 41 -7.92 -11.60 31.17
N CYS A 42 -7.00 -10.64 31.15
CA CYS A 42 -5.72 -10.77 30.44
C CYS A 42 -4.90 -11.98 30.91
N CYS A 43 -5.06 -12.39 32.19
CA CYS A 43 -4.37 -13.56 32.71
C CYS A 43 -4.87 -14.90 32.16
N GLU A 44 -6.10 -14.94 31.63
CA GLU A 44 -6.72 -16.11 30.99
C GLU A 44 -6.35 -16.24 29.52
N LEU A 45 -5.71 -15.22 28.96
CA LEU A 45 -5.34 -15.16 27.55
C LEU A 45 -3.85 -15.42 27.35
N GLU A 46 -3.53 -16.02 26.24
CA GLU A 46 -2.20 -16.06 25.65
C GLU A 46 -2.22 -15.37 24.30
N LEU A 47 -1.13 -14.65 24.01
CA LEU A 47 -0.94 -14.02 22.71
C LEU A 47 -0.64 -15.09 21.67
N LEU A 48 -1.44 -15.12 20.62
CA LEU A 48 -1.10 -15.92 19.46
C LEU A 48 0.04 -15.25 18.69
N PRO A 49 0.92 -16.04 18.08
CA PRO A 49 1.94 -15.49 17.19
C PRO A 49 1.27 -14.63 16.13
N VAL A 50 1.75 -13.42 15.94
CA VAL A 50 1.36 -12.61 14.79
C VAL A 50 1.89 -13.31 13.55
N ASP A 51 1.01 -13.66 12.62
CA ASP A 51 1.40 -14.18 11.32
C ASP A 51 2.12 -13.07 10.54
N LYS A 52 3.42 -12.97 10.77
CA LYS A 52 4.26 -11.97 10.13
C LYS A 52 4.55 -12.40 8.71
N LYS A 53 4.08 -11.63 7.74
CA LYS A 53 4.50 -11.79 6.35
C LYS A 53 5.90 -11.19 6.19
N ILE A 54 6.80 -11.95 5.59
CA ILE A 54 8.19 -11.54 5.34
C ILE A 54 8.29 -11.11 3.89
N ILE A 55 8.77 -9.89 3.66
CA ILE A 55 9.14 -9.37 2.35
C ILE A 55 10.67 -9.41 2.28
N ARG A 56 11.22 -10.14 1.31
CA ARG A 56 12.65 -10.06 1.00
C ARG A 56 12.87 -8.86 0.10
N ILE A 57 13.81 -7.99 0.47
CA ILE A 57 14.05 -6.74 -0.22
C ILE A 57 15.52 -6.59 -0.61
N LYS A 58 15.73 -6.22 -1.87
CA LYS A 58 17.01 -5.76 -2.40
C LYS A 58 16.95 -4.26 -2.59
N TYR A 59 18.00 -3.57 -2.16
CA TYR A 59 18.19 -2.14 -2.37
C TYR A 59 19.20 -1.91 -3.48
N PHE A 60 18.91 -0.96 -4.37
CA PHE A 60 19.81 -0.53 -5.43
C PHE A 60 20.67 0.63 -4.94
N ASP A 61 21.96 0.60 -5.27
CA ASP A 61 22.94 1.61 -4.87
C ASP A 61 22.82 1.95 -3.36
N ASP A 62 22.82 3.22 -3.04
CA ASP A 62 22.64 3.80 -1.70
C ASP A 62 21.19 4.21 -1.44
N ALA A 63 20.22 3.44 -1.94
CA ALA A 63 18.81 3.71 -1.73
C ALA A 63 18.45 3.80 -0.24
N LYS A 64 17.57 4.74 0.08
CA LYS A 64 17.08 4.93 1.43
C LYS A 64 16.31 3.69 1.90
N LYS A 65 16.66 3.18 3.08
CA LYS A 65 16.00 2.00 3.67
C LYS A 65 14.54 2.32 4.01
N LEU A 66 13.67 1.34 3.76
CA LEU A 66 12.26 1.46 4.09
C LEU A 66 12.04 1.25 5.59
N GLU A 67 11.10 2.00 6.13
CA GLU A 67 10.70 1.94 7.52
C GLU A 67 9.17 1.83 7.64
N LYS A 68 8.69 0.85 8.41
CA LYS A 68 7.29 0.78 8.80
C LYS A 68 7.08 1.70 9.99
N ILE A 69 6.40 2.82 9.78
CA ILE A 69 6.05 3.73 10.86
C ILE A 69 4.78 3.27 11.60
N SER A 70 4.62 3.69 12.85
CA SER A 70 3.46 3.35 13.68
C SER A 70 2.15 4.03 13.26
N LYS A 71 2.24 5.09 12.45
CA LYS A 71 1.09 5.85 11.95
C LYS A 71 0.79 5.42 10.51
N GLY A 72 -0.40 4.88 10.29
CA GLY A 72 -0.86 4.44 8.98
C GLY A 72 -0.35 3.03 8.59
N ASP A 73 -0.98 2.48 7.54
CA ASP A 73 -0.75 1.11 7.09
C ASP A 73 0.18 1.02 5.88
N TRP A 74 0.31 2.12 5.13
CA TRP A 74 1.15 2.20 3.95
C TRP A 74 2.61 2.47 4.30
N ILE A 75 3.51 1.95 3.49
CA ILE A 75 4.97 2.10 3.63
C ILE A 75 5.44 3.11 2.60
N ASP A 76 6.16 4.14 3.04
CA ASP A 76 6.71 5.17 2.16
C ASP A 76 7.80 4.61 1.24
N LEU A 77 7.78 5.03 -0.03
CA LEU A 77 8.80 4.78 -1.04
C LEU A 77 9.49 6.09 -1.42
N TYR A 78 10.78 5.98 -1.70
CA TYR A 78 11.64 7.13 -1.92
C TYR A 78 12.16 7.16 -3.36
N ALA A 79 12.25 8.35 -3.95
CA ALA A 79 12.99 8.51 -5.19
C ALA A 79 14.46 8.13 -5.00
N ASN A 80 15.02 7.32 -5.90
CA ASN A 80 16.43 6.89 -5.83
C ASN A 80 17.36 7.66 -6.77
N LYS A 81 16.87 8.76 -7.34
CA LYS A 81 17.65 9.59 -8.28
C LYS A 81 17.16 11.03 -8.26
N ASP A 82 18.08 11.97 -8.40
CA ASP A 82 17.76 13.36 -8.71
C ASP A 82 17.26 13.46 -10.15
N MET A 83 16.09 14.08 -10.33
CA MET A 83 15.46 14.20 -11.65
C MET A 83 14.78 15.55 -11.79
N PHE A 84 14.98 16.22 -12.92
CA PHE A 84 14.14 17.33 -13.35
C PHE A 84 13.11 16.82 -14.36
N ILE A 85 11.83 17.04 -14.09
CA ILE A 85 10.73 16.60 -14.95
C ILE A 85 10.06 17.85 -15.52
N PRO A 86 10.22 18.13 -16.83
CA PRO A 86 9.55 19.25 -17.48
C PRO A 86 8.02 19.13 -17.39
N GLU A 87 7.35 20.27 -17.28
CA GLU A 87 5.90 20.36 -17.38
C GLU A 87 5.44 19.79 -18.73
N GLY A 88 4.37 19.02 -18.74
CA GLY A 88 3.87 18.35 -19.92
C GLY A 88 4.63 17.07 -20.31
N SER A 89 5.62 16.63 -19.54
CA SER A 89 6.41 15.44 -19.84
C SER A 89 6.16 14.27 -18.91
N ARG A 90 6.58 13.07 -19.34
CA ARG A 90 6.53 11.82 -18.57
C ARG A 90 7.90 11.46 -18.03
N ALA A 91 7.91 10.76 -16.91
CA ALA A 91 9.12 10.18 -16.36
C ALA A 91 8.82 8.87 -15.62
N MET A 92 9.85 8.04 -15.47
CA MET A 92 9.85 6.86 -14.61
C MET A 92 10.77 7.16 -13.44
N ILE A 93 10.22 7.35 -12.24
CA ILE A 93 11.01 7.62 -11.04
C ILE A 93 11.45 6.30 -10.43
N PRO A 94 12.75 5.98 -10.41
CA PRO A 94 13.25 4.77 -9.76
C PRO A 94 13.07 4.87 -8.24
N LEU A 95 12.62 3.79 -7.61
CA LEU A 95 12.33 3.74 -6.17
C LEU A 95 13.40 3.03 -5.36
N GLY A 96 14.43 2.53 -6.03
CA GLY A 96 15.62 1.95 -5.40
C GLY A 96 15.39 0.62 -4.69
N VAL A 97 14.31 -0.08 -4.98
CA VAL A 97 13.99 -1.36 -4.35
C VAL A 97 13.51 -2.38 -5.38
N ALA A 98 13.85 -3.65 -5.17
CA ALA A 98 13.18 -4.82 -5.72
C ALA A 98 12.76 -5.71 -4.56
N MET A 99 11.59 -6.35 -4.64
CA MET A 99 11.06 -7.13 -3.53
C MET A 99 10.49 -8.46 -4.00
N GLU A 100 10.73 -9.48 -3.21
CA GLU A 100 10.02 -10.75 -3.26
C GLU A 100 8.92 -10.70 -2.22
N LEU A 101 7.67 -10.65 -2.70
CA LEU A 101 6.49 -10.60 -1.85
C LEU A 101 6.16 -11.98 -1.30
N PRO A 102 5.47 -12.08 -0.15
CA PRO A 102 4.98 -13.35 0.36
C PRO A 102 4.05 -14.01 -0.65
N GLU A 103 4.04 -15.34 -0.70
CA GLU A 103 3.10 -16.09 -1.50
C GLU A 103 1.64 -15.68 -1.20
N GLY A 104 0.83 -15.52 -2.23
CA GLY A 104 -0.55 -15.10 -2.12
C GLY A 104 -0.74 -13.58 -1.96
N PHE A 105 0.32 -12.78 -2.16
CA PHE A 105 0.22 -11.32 -2.08
C PHE A 105 0.77 -10.64 -3.33
N GLU A 106 0.19 -9.50 -3.66
CA GLU A 106 0.68 -8.51 -4.62
C GLU A 106 0.91 -7.18 -3.91
N ALA A 107 1.63 -6.24 -4.52
CA ALA A 107 1.77 -4.90 -3.97
C ALA A 107 1.02 -3.87 -4.80
N HIS A 108 0.37 -2.93 -4.10
CA HIS A 108 -0.23 -1.76 -4.69
C HIS A 108 0.60 -0.53 -4.36
N LEU A 109 1.09 0.14 -5.40
CA LEU A 109 1.87 1.38 -5.33
C LEU A 109 0.96 2.56 -5.70
N ALA A 110 0.95 3.57 -4.85
CA ALA A 110 0.17 4.78 -5.06
C ALA A 110 0.99 6.04 -4.72
N PRO A 111 0.62 7.21 -5.26
CA PRO A 111 1.19 8.48 -4.80
C PRO A 111 0.79 8.73 -3.35
N ARG A 112 1.60 9.52 -2.63
CA ARG A 112 1.20 10.04 -1.32
C ARG A 112 0.20 11.18 -1.50
N SER A 113 -0.61 11.45 -0.49
CA SER A 113 -1.58 12.55 -0.50
C SER A 113 -0.96 13.92 -0.81
N SER A 114 0.32 14.11 -0.47
CA SER A 114 1.06 15.35 -0.73
C SER A 114 1.76 15.40 -2.09
N THR A 115 1.84 14.29 -2.83
CA THR A 115 2.67 14.19 -4.05
C THR A 115 2.31 15.24 -5.09
N PHE A 116 1.04 15.37 -5.43
CA PHE A 116 0.60 16.40 -6.39
C PHE A 116 0.84 17.82 -5.87
N LYS A 117 0.50 18.07 -4.59
CA LYS A 117 0.69 19.40 -3.99
C LYS A 117 2.16 19.82 -4.00
N THR A 118 3.08 18.89 -3.73
CA THR A 118 4.51 19.19 -3.58
C THR A 118 5.21 19.33 -4.93
N TRP A 119 4.95 18.40 -5.85
CA TRP A 119 5.70 18.31 -7.12
C TRP A 119 4.89 18.57 -8.38
N GLY A 120 3.55 18.68 -8.28
CA GLY A 120 2.68 18.86 -9.44
C GLY A 120 2.64 17.68 -10.41
N ILE A 121 3.05 16.50 -9.95
CA ILE A 121 3.05 15.26 -10.73
C ILE A 121 1.86 14.38 -10.36
N ILE A 122 1.38 13.63 -11.34
CA ILE A 122 0.38 12.57 -11.15
C ILE A 122 0.99 11.23 -11.57
N GLN A 123 0.59 10.15 -10.88
CA GLN A 123 0.93 8.80 -11.30
C GLN A 123 0.06 8.40 -12.49
N THR A 124 0.68 7.93 -13.58
CA THR A 124 -0.04 7.74 -14.86
C THR A 124 -0.88 6.47 -14.91
N ASN A 125 -0.56 5.47 -14.11
CA ASN A 125 -1.32 4.22 -13.99
C ASN A 125 -2.23 4.17 -12.75
N HIS A 126 -2.50 5.31 -12.10
CA HIS A 126 -3.34 5.48 -10.92
C HIS A 126 -2.91 4.63 -9.73
N VAL A 127 -2.92 3.31 -9.88
CA VAL A 127 -2.34 2.32 -8.95
C VAL A 127 -1.34 1.48 -9.72
N GLY A 128 -0.11 1.41 -9.23
CA GLY A 128 0.89 0.48 -9.74
C GLY A 128 0.65 -0.88 -9.12
N VAL A 129 0.21 -1.85 -9.90
CA VAL A 129 0.10 -3.25 -9.46
C VAL A 129 1.44 -3.93 -9.70
N ILE A 130 1.97 -4.56 -8.69
CA ILE A 130 3.23 -5.29 -8.73
C ILE A 130 2.95 -6.72 -8.31
N ASP A 131 2.94 -7.60 -9.30
CA ASP A 131 2.70 -9.03 -9.12
C ASP A 131 3.81 -9.68 -8.30
N HIS A 132 3.50 -10.75 -7.60
CA HIS A 132 4.49 -11.53 -6.85
C HIS A 132 5.60 -12.11 -7.74
N SER A 133 5.34 -12.31 -9.03
CA SER A 133 6.31 -12.78 -10.02
C SER A 133 7.34 -11.72 -10.45
N TYR A 134 7.08 -10.43 -10.16
CA TYR A 134 8.03 -9.33 -10.41
C TYR A 134 9.01 -9.20 -9.23
N CYS A 135 9.90 -10.19 -9.11
CA CYS A 135 10.76 -10.38 -7.96
C CYS A 135 12.23 -10.69 -8.31
N GLY A 136 12.63 -10.44 -9.54
CA GLY A 136 13.99 -10.65 -10.00
C GLY A 136 14.97 -9.60 -9.44
N ASP A 137 16.25 -9.93 -9.48
CA ASP A 137 17.32 -9.08 -8.96
C ASP A 137 17.39 -7.69 -9.60
N ASN A 138 16.89 -7.54 -10.81
CA ASN A 138 16.88 -6.29 -11.56
C ASN A 138 15.46 -5.69 -11.72
N ASP A 139 14.47 -6.28 -11.10
CA ASP A 139 13.09 -5.83 -11.13
C ASP A 139 12.88 -4.64 -10.18
N GLN A 140 13.62 -3.56 -10.44
CA GLN A 140 13.50 -2.34 -9.64
C GLN A 140 12.11 -1.73 -9.81
N TRP A 141 11.49 -1.39 -8.68
CA TRP A 141 10.21 -0.69 -8.68
C TRP A 141 10.37 0.74 -9.17
N HIS A 142 9.43 1.19 -10.00
CA HIS A 142 9.36 2.53 -10.54
C HIS A 142 7.98 3.13 -10.38
N MET A 143 7.91 4.45 -10.23
CA MET A 143 6.68 5.22 -10.27
C MET A 143 6.59 5.95 -11.63
N PRO A 144 5.68 5.53 -12.54
CA PRO A 144 5.44 6.27 -13.78
C PRO A 144 4.65 7.54 -13.48
N VAL A 145 5.14 8.69 -13.94
CA VAL A 145 4.53 9.98 -13.64
C VAL A 145 4.40 10.85 -14.88
N TYR A 146 3.47 11.81 -14.79
CA TYR A 146 3.31 12.93 -15.69
C TYR A 146 3.38 14.24 -14.90
N CYS A 147 4.20 15.18 -15.31
CA CYS A 147 4.27 16.49 -14.70
C CYS A 147 3.15 17.37 -15.26
N LEU A 148 2.07 17.49 -14.51
CA LEU A 148 0.91 18.29 -14.90
C LEU A 148 1.14 19.78 -14.61
N MET A 149 1.89 20.11 -13.55
CA MET A 149 2.12 21.48 -13.10
C MET A 149 3.54 21.63 -12.55
N GLY A 150 4.43 22.26 -13.31
CA GLY A 150 5.79 22.60 -12.83
C GLY A 150 5.74 23.49 -11.58
N LYS A 151 6.65 23.29 -10.64
CA LYS A 151 6.73 23.99 -9.36
C LYS A 151 7.80 25.09 -9.40
N ASP A 152 7.65 26.02 -10.35
CA ASP A 152 8.44 27.24 -10.49
C ASP A 152 9.93 27.05 -10.86
N GLU A 153 10.39 25.82 -10.97
CA GLU A 153 11.73 25.50 -11.47
C GLU A 153 11.80 25.73 -12.98
N ILE A 154 12.73 26.57 -13.42
CA ILE A 154 12.98 26.82 -14.85
C ILE A 154 14.39 26.34 -15.17
N ARG A 155 14.50 25.40 -16.10
CA ARG A 155 15.79 24.88 -16.56
C ARG A 155 15.88 24.87 -18.07
N GLU A 156 17.10 24.96 -18.58
CA GLU A 156 17.38 24.77 -19.97
C GLU A 156 17.30 23.26 -20.31
N VAL A 157 16.40 22.91 -21.22
CA VAL A 157 16.25 21.56 -21.76
C VAL A 157 16.29 21.66 -23.29
N THR A 158 17.29 21.06 -23.92
CA THR A 158 17.47 21.09 -25.39
C THR A 158 17.44 22.50 -25.98
N GLY A 159 18.13 23.46 -25.35
CA GLY A 159 18.22 24.86 -25.81
C GLY A 159 16.98 25.72 -25.54
N ARG A 160 16.04 25.24 -24.73
CA ARG A 160 14.84 25.99 -24.33
C ARG A 160 14.69 26.04 -22.82
N MET A 161 14.27 27.20 -22.32
CA MET A 161 13.87 27.33 -20.92
C MET A 161 12.49 26.71 -20.73
N VAL A 162 12.40 25.73 -19.87
CA VAL A 162 11.15 25.03 -19.55
C VAL A 162 10.88 25.07 -18.06
N LYS A 163 9.62 25.21 -17.70
CA LYS A 163 9.12 25.02 -16.36
C LYS A 163 9.03 23.53 -16.07
N GLY A 164 9.21 23.13 -14.83
CA GLY A 164 9.10 21.71 -14.44
C GLY A 164 9.14 21.56 -12.94
N THR A 165 9.44 20.36 -12.50
CA THR A 165 9.62 20.07 -11.08
C THR A 165 10.88 19.26 -10.85
N HIS A 166 11.53 19.49 -9.71
CA HIS A 166 12.69 18.74 -9.29
C HIS A 166 12.31 17.71 -8.25
N ILE A 167 12.67 16.46 -8.50
CA ILE A 167 12.61 15.36 -7.55
C ILE A 167 14.02 15.12 -7.06
N HIS A 168 14.22 15.13 -5.75
CA HIS A 168 15.51 14.83 -5.14
C HIS A 168 15.57 13.38 -4.69
N LYS A 169 16.75 12.77 -4.78
CA LYS A 169 17.00 11.48 -4.18
C LYS A 169 16.64 11.52 -2.69
N GLY A 170 15.86 10.52 -2.25
CA GLY A 170 15.37 10.45 -0.87
C GLY A 170 14.04 11.15 -0.60
N ASP A 171 13.45 11.82 -1.60
CA ASP A 171 12.09 12.36 -1.49
C ASP A 171 11.06 11.23 -1.32
N LYS A 172 10.14 11.40 -0.39
CA LYS A 172 9.00 10.48 -0.18
C LYS A 172 7.96 10.68 -1.27
N ILE A 173 8.13 10.01 -2.40
CA ILE A 173 7.37 10.27 -3.62
C ILE A 173 6.12 9.40 -3.76
N ALA A 174 6.16 8.20 -3.21
CA ALA A 174 5.11 7.20 -3.31
C ALA A 174 4.94 6.45 -1.99
N GLN A 175 3.98 5.54 -1.96
CA GLN A 175 3.73 4.61 -0.85
C GLN A 175 3.17 3.31 -1.40
N PHE A 176 3.33 2.21 -0.66
CA PHE A 176 2.76 0.92 -1.04
C PHE A 176 2.18 0.17 0.15
N ARG A 177 1.33 -0.79 -0.16
CA ARG A 177 0.87 -1.85 0.74
C ARG A 177 0.80 -3.16 -0.02
N ILE A 178 0.87 -4.28 0.69
CA ILE A 178 0.56 -5.58 0.11
C ILE A 178 -0.93 -5.89 0.24
N MET A 179 -1.47 -6.60 -0.75
CA MET A 179 -2.85 -7.05 -0.84
C MET A 179 -2.85 -8.54 -1.13
N GLU A 180 -3.85 -9.26 -0.67
CA GLU A 180 -4.06 -10.63 -1.15
C GLU A 180 -4.35 -10.63 -2.65
N ILE A 181 -3.76 -11.59 -3.36
CA ILE A 181 -4.00 -11.77 -4.79
C ILE A 181 -5.46 -12.17 -5.03
N GLN A 182 -5.92 -11.95 -6.25
CA GLN A 182 -7.24 -12.37 -6.67
C GLN A 182 -7.41 -13.87 -6.45
N PRO A 183 -8.56 -14.32 -5.87
CA PRO A 183 -8.84 -15.74 -5.74
C PRO A 183 -8.90 -16.41 -7.11
N ARG A 184 -8.67 -17.72 -7.15
CA ARG A 184 -8.83 -18.46 -8.39
C ARG A 184 -10.26 -18.30 -8.90
N ILE A 185 -10.39 -17.80 -10.11
CA ILE A 185 -11.68 -17.59 -10.78
C ILE A 185 -11.72 -18.42 -12.04
N GLU A 186 -12.92 -18.82 -12.42
CA GLU A 186 -13.25 -19.47 -13.68
C GLU A 186 -14.40 -18.71 -14.32
N PHE A 187 -14.35 -18.49 -15.62
CA PHE A 187 -15.41 -17.82 -16.35
C PHE A 187 -16.33 -18.86 -16.97
N GLU A 188 -17.61 -18.81 -16.60
CA GLU A 188 -18.67 -19.58 -17.24
C GLU A 188 -19.39 -18.64 -18.21
N GLU A 189 -19.31 -18.97 -19.51
CA GLU A 189 -20.00 -18.22 -20.55
C GLU A 189 -21.49 -18.57 -20.55
N VAL A 190 -22.33 -17.55 -20.41
CA VAL A 190 -23.78 -17.69 -20.43
C VAL A 190 -24.40 -16.69 -21.40
N GLU A 191 -25.49 -17.07 -22.07
CA GLU A 191 -26.21 -16.15 -22.97
C GLU A 191 -26.96 -15.07 -22.21
N VAL A 192 -27.45 -15.35 -21.00
CA VAL A 192 -28.24 -14.44 -20.18
C VAL A 192 -27.86 -14.60 -18.70
N LEU A 193 -27.56 -13.49 -18.04
CA LEU A 193 -27.28 -13.49 -16.58
C LEU A 193 -28.54 -13.62 -15.72
N GLY A 194 -29.72 -13.31 -16.26
CA GLY A 194 -31.01 -13.48 -15.56
C GLY A 194 -31.30 -12.47 -14.44
N ASN A 195 -30.42 -11.48 -14.24
CA ASN A 195 -30.60 -10.44 -13.22
C ASN A 195 -31.20 -9.16 -13.82
N ALA A 196 -31.91 -8.41 -13.01
CA ALA A 196 -32.40 -7.09 -13.43
C ALA A 196 -31.25 -6.10 -13.60
N ASP A 197 -31.32 -5.26 -14.64
CA ASP A 197 -30.35 -4.19 -14.87
C ASP A 197 -30.41 -3.16 -13.75
N ARG A 198 -29.26 -2.91 -13.14
CA ARG A 198 -29.12 -1.88 -12.10
C ARG A 198 -29.07 -0.46 -12.68
N CYS A 199 -28.67 -0.34 -13.97
CA CYS A 199 -28.21 0.88 -14.57
C CYS A 199 -26.99 1.49 -13.84
N GLY A 200 -26.33 2.44 -14.45
CA GLY A 200 -25.11 3.07 -13.88
C GLY A 200 -25.08 4.57 -14.19
N PHE A 201 -23.91 5.19 -13.96
CA PHE A 201 -23.62 6.57 -14.36
C PHE A 201 -24.63 7.62 -13.88
N GLY A 202 -25.02 7.57 -12.59
CA GLY A 202 -25.91 8.56 -11.98
C GLY A 202 -27.37 8.13 -11.91
N SER A 203 -27.71 6.86 -12.19
CA SER A 203 -29.07 6.32 -12.05
C SER A 203 -29.67 6.48 -10.64
N THR A 204 -28.83 6.72 -9.62
CA THR A 204 -29.27 7.01 -8.23
C THR A 204 -29.51 8.49 -7.95
N GLY A 205 -29.41 9.35 -8.98
CA GLY A 205 -29.58 10.80 -8.85
C GLY A 205 -28.33 11.54 -8.40
N THR A 206 -28.34 12.85 -8.53
CA THR A 206 -27.25 13.77 -8.16
C THR A 206 -27.56 14.61 -6.92
N LYS A 207 -28.72 14.37 -6.27
CA LYS A 207 -29.16 15.03 -5.02
C LYS A 207 -29.76 14.01 -4.07
#